data_717933c5ce50e4f7cd4455c080120bad
#
_entry.id   717933c5ce50e4f7cd4455c080120bad
#
_cell.length_a   1.000
_cell.length_b   1.000
_cell.length_c   1.000
_cell.angle_alpha   90.00
_cell.angle_beta   90.00
_cell.angle_gamma   90.00
#
_symmetry.space_group_name_H-M   'P 1'
#
loop_
_entity.id
_entity.type
_entity.pdbx_description
1 polymer ?
#
loop_
_entity_poly.entity_id
_entity_poly.type
_entity_poly.pdbx_seq_one_letter_code
_entity_poly.pdbx_strand_id
1 'polypeptide(L)'
;ICGPSGAQIRIEMFCHGALCMAVSGKCYLSLHEMNSSANRGACMQVCRRSYAVRDKETDVELEVDNQYIMSPKDLKTIHFMNKMMDAGVRVFKIEGRARGPEYVRTVVECYKQAIQANLEGTFTDEKIAEWDERLKTVFNRGFWDGYYLGQRLGEWTKNYGSAATERKIYVGKGIRYFN
;
A
#
# COMPACT_ATOMS: atom_id res chain seq x y z
N ILE A 1 10.94 -5.36 24.30
CA ILE A 1 12.15 -4.50 24.19
C ILE A 1 11.89 -3.27 25.07
N CYS A 2 12.78 -3.01 26.02
CA CYS A 2 12.71 -1.84 26.89
C CYS A 2 13.83 -0.86 26.55
N GLY A 3 13.55 0.45 26.64
CA GLY A 3 14.56 1.49 26.53
C GLY A 3 15.43 1.58 27.79
N PRO A 4 16.46 2.45 27.80
CA PRO A 4 17.35 2.63 28.94
C PRO A 4 16.65 3.03 30.24
N SER A 5 15.50 3.69 30.17
CA SER A 5 14.64 4.09 31.28
C SER A 5 13.73 2.97 31.80
N GLY A 6 13.81 1.74 31.26
CA GLY A 6 12.85 0.67 31.53
C GLY A 6 11.50 0.81 30.84
N ALA A 7 11.26 1.91 30.15
CA ALA A 7 10.03 2.11 29.38
C ALA A 7 9.96 1.17 28.17
N GLN A 8 8.79 0.57 27.96
CA GLN A 8 8.56 -0.30 26.80
C GLN A 8 8.61 0.52 25.50
N ILE A 9 9.48 0.10 24.58
CA ILE A 9 9.57 0.70 23.25
C ILE A 9 8.36 0.26 22.42
N ARG A 10 7.65 1.23 21.83
CA ARG A 10 6.55 0.94 20.90
C ARG A 10 7.09 0.61 19.52
N ILE A 11 6.67 -0.51 18.97
CA ILE A 11 7.03 -0.93 17.63
C ILE A 11 6.02 -0.36 16.64
N GLU A 12 6.52 0.38 15.63
CA GLU A 12 5.73 0.87 14.51
C GLU A 12 5.92 -0.06 13.30
N MET A 13 4.81 -0.44 12.65
CA MET A 13 4.82 -1.18 11.39
C MET A 13 3.82 -0.60 10.40
N PHE A 14 4.16 -0.63 9.11
CA PHE A 14 3.18 -0.33 8.07
C PHE A 14 2.05 -1.37 8.07
N CYS A 15 0.81 -0.90 7.93
CA CYS A 15 -0.36 -1.77 7.88
C CYS A 15 -1.15 -1.64 6.57
N HIS A 16 -1.05 -0.52 5.87
CA HIS A 16 -1.78 -0.30 4.63
C HIS A 16 -1.09 0.69 3.70
N GLY A 17 -1.20 0.45 2.39
CA GLY A 17 -0.85 1.39 1.34
C GLY A 17 0.23 0.93 0.39
N ALA A 18 0.73 1.85 -0.42
CA ALA A 18 1.65 1.55 -1.49
C ALA A 18 2.95 0.90 -1.02
N LEU A 19 3.27 -0.27 -1.58
CA LEU A 19 4.57 -0.90 -1.42
C LEU A 19 5.59 -0.34 -2.41
N CYS A 20 6.84 -0.22 -1.97
CA CYS A 20 7.95 0.15 -2.81
C CYS A 20 8.59 -1.11 -3.43
N MET A 21 8.94 -1.05 -4.70
CA MET A 21 9.72 -2.10 -5.38
C MET A 21 11.10 -2.28 -4.75
N ALA A 22 11.71 -1.18 -4.33
CA ALA A 22 13.06 -1.16 -3.77
C ALA A 22 13.05 -1.11 -2.24
N VAL A 23 14.16 -1.53 -1.64
CA VAL A 23 14.44 -1.24 -0.24
C VAL A 23 14.50 0.29 -0.06
N SER A 24 13.81 0.79 0.95
CA SER A 24 13.70 2.24 1.20
C SER A 24 15.09 2.90 1.26
N GLY A 25 15.24 4.02 0.58
CA GLY A 25 16.49 4.76 0.45
C GLY A 25 17.50 4.15 -0.54
N LYS A 26 17.13 3.11 -1.30
CA LYS A 26 18.03 2.47 -2.29
C LYS A 26 17.40 2.36 -3.69
N CYS A 27 16.54 3.30 -4.06
CA CYS A 27 15.97 3.37 -5.41
C CYS A 27 16.63 4.48 -6.21
N TYR A 28 17.25 4.11 -7.32
CA TYR A 28 17.89 5.05 -8.26
C TYR A 28 17.16 5.16 -9.59
N LEU A 29 16.04 4.43 -9.78
CA LEU A 29 15.28 4.44 -11.04
C LEU A 29 14.83 5.84 -11.45
N SER A 30 14.21 6.59 -10.53
CA SER A 30 13.77 7.96 -10.83
C SER A 30 14.94 8.91 -11.08
N LEU A 31 16.08 8.69 -10.41
CA LEU A 31 17.27 9.51 -10.62
C LEU A 31 17.87 9.25 -12.00
N HIS A 32 18.01 7.98 -12.38
CA HIS A 32 18.56 7.57 -13.67
C HIS A 32 17.69 8.04 -14.84
N GLU A 33 16.39 7.76 -14.78
CA GLU A 33 15.46 8.01 -15.89
C GLU A 33 15.00 9.47 -16.01
N MET A 34 14.87 10.17 -14.87
CA MET A 34 14.18 11.46 -14.79
C MET A 34 14.99 12.53 -14.07
N ASN A 35 16.25 12.25 -13.71
CA ASN A 35 17.09 13.14 -12.89
C ASN A 35 16.38 13.63 -11.62
N SER A 36 15.55 12.77 -11.00
CA SER A 36 14.71 13.08 -9.84
C SER A 36 14.90 12.05 -8.72
N SER A 37 15.39 12.51 -7.57
CA SER A 37 15.76 11.61 -6.47
C SER A 37 14.56 11.14 -5.66
N ALA A 38 14.17 9.88 -5.83
CA ALA A 38 13.14 9.23 -5.02
C ALA A 38 13.52 9.18 -3.54
N ASN A 39 14.81 9.02 -3.23
CA ASN A 39 15.33 8.98 -1.86
C ASN A 39 15.22 10.33 -1.13
N ARG A 40 15.05 11.43 -1.89
CA ARG A 40 14.79 12.77 -1.38
C ARG A 40 13.33 13.20 -1.51
N GLY A 41 12.41 12.24 -1.71
CA GLY A 41 10.99 12.49 -1.78
C GLY A 41 10.43 12.78 -3.19
N ALA A 42 11.27 12.88 -4.21
CA ALA A 42 10.87 13.18 -5.59
C ALA A 42 10.75 11.90 -6.45
N CYS A 43 9.97 10.92 -5.98
CA CYS A 43 9.73 9.67 -6.70
C CYS A 43 8.81 9.89 -7.91
N MET A 44 9.30 9.59 -9.10
CA MET A 44 8.55 9.69 -10.36
C MET A 44 7.78 8.39 -10.70
N GLN A 45 7.77 7.41 -9.80
CA GLN A 45 7.06 6.13 -9.93
C GLN A 45 7.37 5.38 -11.24
N VAL A 46 8.60 5.42 -11.70
CA VAL A 46 9.05 4.74 -12.93
C VAL A 46 8.74 3.25 -12.88
N CYS A 47 8.88 2.60 -11.72
CA CYS A 47 8.54 1.20 -11.51
C CYS A 47 7.05 0.85 -11.73
N ARG A 48 6.17 1.85 -11.91
CA ARG A 48 4.73 1.64 -12.16
C ARG A 48 4.38 1.60 -13.64
N ARG A 49 5.35 1.72 -14.53
CA ARG A 49 5.19 1.59 -15.97
C ARG A 49 5.20 0.12 -16.39
N SER A 50 4.70 -0.15 -17.58
CA SER A 50 4.88 -1.44 -18.24
C SER A 50 6.27 -1.53 -18.85
N TYR A 51 6.84 -2.73 -18.87
CA TYR A 51 8.17 -3.01 -19.41
C TYR A 51 8.17 -4.24 -20.29
N ALA A 52 9.00 -4.24 -21.32
CA ALA A 52 9.43 -5.42 -22.02
C ALA A 52 10.76 -5.92 -21.40
N VAL A 53 10.93 -7.22 -21.28
CA VAL A 53 12.13 -7.84 -20.76
C VAL A 53 12.83 -8.57 -21.88
N ARG A 54 14.07 -8.17 -22.17
CA ARG A 54 14.91 -8.78 -23.23
C ARG A 54 16.18 -9.34 -22.62
N ASP A 55 16.44 -10.59 -22.95
CA ASP A 55 17.72 -11.22 -22.62
C ASP A 55 18.81 -10.66 -23.52
N LYS A 56 19.87 -10.12 -22.94
CA LYS A 56 20.95 -9.48 -23.69
C LYS A 56 21.94 -10.45 -24.33
N GLU A 57 21.99 -11.69 -23.87
CA GLU A 57 22.89 -12.72 -24.40
C GLU A 57 22.27 -13.42 -25.60
N THR A 58 20.98 -13.73 -25.51
CA THR A 58 20.25 -14.46 -26.56
C THR A 58 19.43 -13.57 -27.48
N ASP A 59 19.26 -12.31 -27.13
CA ASP A 59 18.43 -11.31 -27.84
C ASP A 59 16.92 -11.65 -27.86
N VAL A 60 16.52 -12.62 -27.04
CA VAL A 60 15.12 -13.07 -26.96
C VAL A 60 14.35 -12.15 -26.03
N GLU A 61 13.21 -11.63 -26.52
CA GLU A 61 12.24 -10.94 -25.67
C GLU A 61 11.41 -11.98 -24.92
N LEU A 62 11.39 -11.88 -23.59
CA LEU A 62 10.60 -12.76 -22.77
C LEU A 62 9.15 -12.31 -22.80
N GLU A 63 8.26 -13.20 -23.22
CA GLU A 63 6.82 -13.01 -23.02
C GLU A 63 6.51 -13.08 -21.52
N VAL A 64 6.14 -11.94 -20.97
CA VAL A 64 5.73 -11.83 -19.56
C VAL A 64 4.23 -11.52 -19.56
N ASP A 65 3.43 -12.39 -18.98
CA ASP A 65 1.96 -12.23 -18.91
C ASP A 65 1.55 -10.90 -18.28
N ASN A 66 2.39 -10.37 -17.40
CA ASN A 66 2.17 -9.11 -16.74
C ASN A 66 3.32 -8.12 -17.01
N GLN A 67 3.08 -7.15 -17.86
CA GLN A 67 4.06 -6.10 -18.20
C GLN A 67 4.45 -5.20 -17.02
N TYR A 68 3.72 -5.21 -15.92
CA TYR A 68 3.99 -4.40 -14.71
C TYR A 68 4.92 -5.11 -13.72
N ILE A 69 5.97 -5.70 -14.22
CA ILE A 69 6.92 -6.57 -13.49
C ILE A 69 7.59 -5.93 -12.27
N MET A 70 7.61 -4.60 -12.18
CA MET A 70 8.17 -3.86 -11.04
C MET A 70 7.11 -3.11 -10.21
N SER A 71 5.82 -3.33 -10.47
CA SER A 71 4.74 -2.62 -9.81
C SER A 71 4.01 -3.51 -8.78
N PRO A 72 4.45 -3.55 -7.50
CA PRO A 72 3.79 -4.39 -6.51
C PRO A 72 2.38 -3.87 -6.21
N LYS A 73 1.48 -4.78 -5.84
CA LYS A 73 0.20 -4.48 -5.23
C LYS A 73 0.39 -3.71 -3.92
N ASP A 74 -0.67 -3.07 -3.46
CA ASP A 74 -0.65 -2.32 -2.21
C ASP A 74 -0.75 -3.26 -1.01
N LEU A 75 -0.04 -2.91 0.07
CA LEU A 75 -0.10 -3.64 1.33
C LEU A 75 -1.50 -3.53 1.95
N LYS A 76 -2.03 -4.66 2.42
CA LYS A 76 -3.23 -4.71 3.24
C LYS A 76 -3.09 -5.79 4.31
N THR A 77 -3.16 -5.41 5.59
CA THR A 77 -2.94 -6.32 6.71
C THR A 77 -4.18 -6.52 7.59
N ILE A 78 -5.32 -5.93 7.21
CA ILE A 78 -6.50 -5.86 8.07
C ILE A 78 -6.98 -7.25 8.54
N HIS A 79 -6.86 -8.25 7.69
CA HIS A 79 -7.30 -9.62 7.97
C HIS A 79 -6.39 -10.40 8.94
N PHE A 80 -5.23 -9.86 9.30
CA PHE A 80 -4.34 -10.43 10.33
C PHE A 80 -3.86 -9.39 11.34
N MET A 81 -4.62 -8.31 11.54
CA MET A 81 -4.31 -7.27 12.54
C MET A 81 -4.14 -7.83 13.94
N ASN A 82 -4.94 -8.83 14.31
CA ASN A 82 -4.81 -9.53 15.58
C ASN A 82 -3.39 -10.10 15.77
N LYS A 83 -2.84 -10.78 14.75
CA LYS A 83 -1.48 -11.33 14.82
C LYS A 83 -0.41 -10.25 15.00
N MET A 84 -0.59 -9.09 14.35
CA MET A 84 0.34 -7.95 14.53
C MET A 84 0.26 -7.39 15.95
N MET A 85 -0.94 -7.26 16.51
CA MET A 85 -1.16 -6.79 17.88
C MET A 85 -0.59 -7.78 18.90
N ASP A 86 -0.79 -9.07 18.72
CA ASP A 86 -0.27 -10.16 19.55
C ASP A 86 1.27 -10.21 19.52
N ALA A 87 1.86 -9.95 18.34
CA ALA A 87 3.30 -9.83 18.15
C ALA A 87 3.92 -8.57 18.81
N GLY A 88 3.10 -7.70 19.39
CA GLY A 88 3.56 -6.51 20.10
C GLY A 88 3.63 -5.22 19.29
N VAL A 89 3.10 -5.17 18.09
CA VAL A 89 2.97 -3.91 17.32
C VAL A 89 1.98 -3.00 18.04
N ARG A 90 2.36 -1.73 18.22
CA ARG A 90 1.56 -0.74 18.96
C ARG A 90 1.30 0.54 18.17
N VAL A 91 1.99 0.73 17.05
CA VAL A 91 1.78 1.87 16.15
C VAL A 91 1.60 1.33 14.73
N PHE A 92 0.44 1.58 14.14
CA PHE A 92 0.06 1.11 12.81
C PHE A 92 0.15 2.26 11.82
N LYS A 93 1.07 2.14 10.86
CA LYS A 93 1.37 3.19 9.90
C LYS A 93 0.64 2.95 8.59
N ILE A 94 -0.11 3.95 8.14
CA ILE A 94 -0.80 3.95 6.86
C ILE A 94 0.00 4.82 5.87
N GLU A 95 0.33 4.27 4.70
CA GLU A 95 0.89 5.06 3.61
C GLU A 95 -0.23 5.73 2.84
N GLY A 96 -0.36 7.02 3.02
CA GLY A 96 -1.40 7.84 2.40
C GLY A 96 -0.86 9.01 1.58
N ARG A 97 0.45 9.08 1.34
CA ARG A 97 1.08 10.15 0.59
C ARG A 97 0.52 10.23 -0.83
N ALA A 98 0.15 11.45 -1.25
CA ALA A 98 -0.50 11.70 -2.52
C ALA A 98 -1.81 10.92 -2.74
N ARG A 99 -2.57 10.68 -1.65
CA ARG A 99 -3.92 10.12 -1.68
C ARG A 99 -4.95 11.18 -1.33
N GLY A 100 -6.16 11.02 -1.86
CA GLY A 100 -7.28 11.89 -1.52
C GLY A 100 -7.76 11.72 -0.07
N PRO A 101 -8.45 12.70 0.50
CA PRO A 101 -8.93 12.62 1.88
C PRO A 101 -9.89 11.47 2.12
N GLU A 102 -10.68 11.06 1.14
CA GLU A 102 -11.56 9.89 1.21
C GLU A 102 -10.80 8.59 1.43
N TYR A 103 -9.66 8.43 0.76
CA TYR A 103 -8.79 7.27 0.99
C TYR A 103 -8.32 7.25 2.45
N VAL A 104 -7.76 8.36 2.91
CA VAL A 104 -7.24 8.46 4.28
C VAL A 104 -8.33 8.17 5.30
N ARG A 105 -9.50 8.79 5.14
CA ARG A 105 -10.64 8.58 6.03
C ARG A 105 -11.07 7.12 6.06
N THR A 106 -11.36 6.53 4.91
CA THR A 106 -11.84 5.14 4.82
C THR A 106 -10.84 4.15 5.42
N VAL A 107 -9.56 4.29 5.07
CA VAL A 107 -8.53 3.39 5.58
C VAL A 107 -8.39 3.54 7.10
N VAL A 108 -8.30 4.76 7.61
CA VAL A 108 -8.17 5.01 9.07
C VAL A 108 -9.39 4.46 9.82
N GLU A 109 -10.60 4.68 9.33
CA GLU A 109 -11.83 4.17 9.95
C GLU A 109 -11.83 2.63 10.01
N CYS A 110 -11.51 1.94 8.90
CA CYS A 110 -11.45 0.48 8.87
C CYS A 110 -10.42 -0.07 9.88
N TYR A 111 -9.20 0.45 9.86
CA TYR A 111 -8.15 -0.01 10.76
C TYR A 111 -8.45 0.32 12.24
N LYS A 112 -9.04 1.49 12.53
CA LYS A 112 -9.48 1.84 13.88
C LYS A 112 -10.55 0.85 14.38
N GLN A 113 -11.52 0.51 13.55
CA GLN A 113 -12.56 -0.47 13.88
C GLN A 113 -11.96 -1.87 14.08
N ALA A 114 -11.00 -2.27 13.24
CA ALA A 114 -10.33 -3.56 13.38
C ALA A 114 -9.53 -3.67 14.69
N ILE A 115 -8.81 -2.61 15.08
CA ILE A 115 -8.10 -2.55 16.36
C ILE A 115 -9.10 -2.66 17.52
N GLN A 116 -10.19 -1.89 17.47
CA GLN A 116 -11.20 -1.89 18.52
C GLN A 116 -11.86 -3.26 18.65
N ALA A 117 -12.25 -3.87 17.51
CA ALA A 117 -12.84 -5.20 17.50
C ALA A 117 -11.89 -6.28 18.08
N ASN A 118 -10.59 -6.16 17.82
CA ASN A 118 -9.61 -7.07 18.43
C ASN A 118 -9.52 -6.91 19.95
N LEU A 119 -9.53 -5.67 20.44
CA LEU A 119 -9.50 -5.38 21.89
C LEU A 119 -10.77 -5.87 22.60
N GLU A 120 -11.91 -5.85 21.93
CA GLU A 120 -13.21 -6.29 22.43
C GLU A 120 -13.47 -7.80 22.23
N GLY A 121 -12.55 -8.52 21.56
CA GLY A 121 -12.74 -9.93 21.24
C GLY A 121 -13.84 -10.19 20.16
N THR A 122 -14.17 -9.18 19.37
CA THR A 122 -15.21 -9.23 18.33
C THR A 122 -14.64 -9.16 16.91
N PHE A 123 -13.36 -9.48 16.73
CA PHE A 123 -12.68 -9.51 15.44
C PHE A 123 -13.03 -10.80 14.70
N THR A 124 -14.01 -10.74 13.78
CA THR A 124 -14.58 -11.89 13.05
C THR A 124 -14.36 -11.76 11.55
N ASP A 125 -14.53 -12.91 10.84
CA ASP A 125 -14.38 -12.95 9.38
C ASP A 125 -15.43 -12.09 8.67
N GLU A 126 -16.63 -11.96 9.22
CA GLU A 126 -17.69 -11.10 8.66
C GLU A 126 -17.30 -9.63 8.70
N LYS A 127 -16.74 -9.16 9.83
CA LYS A 127 -16.23 -7.79 9.95
C LYS A 127 -15.04 -7.55 9.03
N ILE A 128 -14.15 -8.53 8.90
CA ILE A 128 -13.02 -8.46 7.97
C ILE A 128 -13.54 -8.29 6.54
N ALA A 129 -14.53 -9.07 6.14
CA ALA A 129 -15.13 -8.98 4.81
C ALA A 129 -15.77 -7.60 4.56
N GLU A 130 -16.48 -7.04 5.55
CA GLU A 130 -17.04 -5.68 5.47
C GLU A 130 -15.95 -4.63 5.26
N TRP A 131 -14.88 -4.67 6.05
CA TRP A 131 -13.76 -3.72 5.88
C TRP A 131 -13.06 -3.91 4.54
N ASP A 132 -12.91 -5.14 4.08
CA ASP A 132 -12.31 -5.45 2.78
C ASP A 132 -13.11 -4.81 1.63
N GLU A 133 -14.44 -4.91 1.65
CA GLU A 133 -15.28 -4.25 0.65
C GLU A 133 -15.11 -2.72 0.71
N ARG A 134 -15.11 -2.13 1.89
CA ARG A 134 -14.89 -0.69 2.05
C ARG A 134 -13.51 -0.26 1.54
N LEU A 135 -12.46 -1.03 1.81
CA LEU A 135 -11.10 -0.72 1.34
C LEU A 135 -10.97 -0.83 -0.18
N LYS A 136 -11.78 -1.67 -0.84
CA LYS A 136 -11.81 -1.76 -2.31
C LYS A 136 -12.43 -0.52 -2.97
N THR A 137 -13.29 0.23 -2.27
CA THR A 137 -13.94 1.43 -2.85
C THR A 137 -12.98 2.58 -3.10
N VAL A 138 -11.91 2.67 -2.33
CA VAL A 138 -10.91 3.72 -2.44
C VAL A 138 -9.71 3.30 -3.26
N PHE A 139 -8.84 4.25 -3.60
CA PHE A 139 -7.66 3.98 -4.42
C PHE A 139 -6.84 2.79 -3.90
N ASN A 140 -6.64 1.80 -4.76
CA ASN A 140 -5.73 0.68 -4.52
C ASN A 140 -5.18 0.15 -5.86
N ARG A 141 -4.15 -0.70 -5.79
CA ARG A 141 -3.56 -1.40 -6.94
C ARG A 141 -3.77 -2.92 -6.87
N GLY A 142 -4.87 -3.34 -6.24
CA GLY A 142 -5.02 -4.68 -5.71
C GLY A 142 -4.25 -4.80 -4.39
N PHE A 143 -4.51 -5.84 -3.62
CA PHE A 143 -3.96 -5.99 -2.29
C PHE A 143 -3.07 -7.22 -2.17
N TRP A 144 -2.06 -7.09 -1.29
CA TRP A 144 -1.13 -8.14 -0.94
C TRP A 144 -0.68 -7.99 0.53
N ASP A 145 -0.32 -9.09 1.17
CA ASP A 145 0.11 -9.14 2.58
C ASP A 145 1.54 -8.63 2.79
N GLY A 146 2.26 -8.33 1.72
CA GLY A 146 3.69 -8.12 1.79
C GLY A 146 4.40 -9.44 2.17
N TYR A 147 5.45 -9.32 3.00
CA TYR A 147 6.18 -10.49 3.51
C TYR A 147 5.85 -10.80 4.98
N TYR A 148 4.77 -10.23 5.53
CA TYR A 148 4.45 -10.33 6.96
C TYR A 148 4.04 -11.73 7.41
N LEU A 149 3.45 -12.51 6.50
CA LEU A 149 3.05 -13.89 6.77
C LEU A 149 4.04 -14.93 6.23
N GLY A 150 5.27 -14.53 5.95
CA GLY A 150 6.33 -15.37 5.43
C GLY A 150 6.73 -15.04 4.00
N GLN A 151 7.73 -15.77 3.49
CA GLN A 151 8.22 -15.58 2.12
C GLN A 151 7.21 -16.14 1.12
N ARG A 152 6.66 -15.26 0.30
CA ARG A 152 5.85 -15.59 -0.87
C ARG A 152 6.34 -14.75 -2.04
N LEU A 153 6.17 -15.24 -3.26
CA LEU A 153 6.39 -14.42 -4.43
C LEU A 153 5.50 -13.18 -4.34
N GLY A 154 6.10 -12.02 -4.57
CA GLY A 154 5.40 -10.75 -4.61
C GLY A 154 4.28 -10.79 -5.63
N GLU A 155 3.16 -10.16 -5.32
CA GLU A 155 2.10 -9.96 -6.28
C GLU A 155 2.24 -8.60 -6.96
N TRP A 156 2.13 -8.63 -8.29
CA TRP A 156 2.28 -7.44 -9.12
C TRP A 156 0.93 -6.94 -9.61
N THR A 157 0.84 -5.64 -9.87
CA THR A 157 -0.37 -5.06 -10.43
C THR A 157 -0.58 -5.52 -11.88
N LYS A 158 -1.83 -5.79 -12.26
CA LYS A 158 -2.17 -6.18 -13.64
C LYS A 158 -2.37 -4.98 -14.56
N ASN A 159 -2.68 -3.81 -14.00
CA ASN A 159 -3.02 -2.61 -14.74
C ASN A 159 -2.31 -1.39 -14.17
N TYR A 160 -2.18 -0.35 -15.00
CA TYR A 160 -1.77 0.97 -14.55
C TYR A 160 -2.88 1.66 -13.76
N GLY A 161 -2.52 2.37 -12.70
CA GLY A 161 -3.44 3.21 -11.95
C GLY A 161 -4.20 2.48 -10.84
N SER A 162 -5.46 2.88 -10.63
CA SER A 162 -6.30 2.39 -9.54
C SER A 162 -7.18 1.21 -9.95
N ALA A 163 -7.27 0.22 -9.06
CA ALA A 163 -8.23 -0.88 -9.12
C ALA A 163 -9.47 -0.63 -8.23
N ALA A 164 -9.69 0.61 -7.76
CA ALA A 164 -10.84 0.94 -6.94
C ALA A 164 -12.17 0.62 -7.63
N THR A 165 -13.12 0.09 -6.88
CA THR A 165 -14.46 -0.25 -7.39
C THR A 165 -15.33 0.98 -7.62
N GLU A 166 -15.03 2.09 -6.91
CA GLU A 166 -15.68 3.38 -7.10
C GLU A 166 -14.76 4.35 -7.84
N ARG A 167 -15.33 5.13 -8.75
CA ARG A 167 -14.60 6.15 -9.52
C ARG A 167 -15.25 7.52 -9.32
N LYS A 168 -14.43 8.52 -9.04
CA LYS A 168 -14.86 9.91 -9.05
C LYS A 168 -14.93 10.43 -10.48
N ILE A 169 -16.04 11.08 -10.80
CA ILE A 169 -16.21 11.80 -12.06
C ILE A 169 -16.07 13.28 -11.75
N TYR A 170 -15.21 13.96 -12.50
CA TYR A 170 -15.10 15.41 -12.40
C TYR A 170 -16.35 16.07 -12.95
N VAL A 171 -17.11 16.76 -12.11
CA VAL A 171 -18.36 17.45 -12.48
C VAL A 171 -18.20 18.97 -12.59
N GLY A 172 -17.07 19.51 -12.15
CA GLY A 172 -16.78 20.93 -12.22
C GLY A 172 -16.12 21.48 -10.98
N LYS A 173 -15.80 22.78 -11.03
CA LYS A 173 -15.27 23.55 -9.91
C LYS A 173 -16.26 24.63 -9.54
N GLY A 174 -16.62 24.74 -8.25
CA GLY A 174 -17.40 25.86 -7.75
C GLY A 174 -16.66 27.18 -7.98
N ILE A 175 -17.33 28.12 -8.63
CA ILE A 175 -16.76 29.43 -8.95
C ILE A 175 -17.16 30.46 -7.88
N ARG A 176 -18.42 30.37 -7.40
CA ARG A 176 -18.99 31.33 -6.45
C ARG A 176 -20.11 30.69 -5.63
N TYR A 177 -20.17 31.06 -4.36
CA TYR A 177 -21.27 30.73 -3.46
C TYR A 177 -22.21 31.95 -3.36
N PHE A 178 -23.51 31.73 -3.43
CA PHE A 178 -24.56 32.72 -3.21
C PHE A 178 -25.34 32.31 -1.98
N ASN A 179 -25.46 33.24 -1.01
CA ASN A 179 -26.36 33.08 0.14
C ASN A 179 -27.80 33.38 -0.28
#